data_ff2712e20bffd24abf5946e19dd77802
#
_entry.id   ff2712e20bffd24abf5946e19dd77802
#
_cell.length_a   1.000
_cell.length_b   1.000
_cell.length_c   1.000
_cell.angle_alpha   90.00
_cell.angle_beta   90.00
_cell.angle_gamma   90.00
#
_symmetry.space_group_name_H-M   'P 1'
#
loop_
_entity.id
_entity.type
_entity.pdbx_description
1 polymer ?
#
loop_
_entity_poly.entity_id
_entity_poly.type
_entity_poly.pdbx_seq_one_letter_code
_entity_poly.pdbx_strand_id
1 'polypeptide(L)'
;ERLSDIIKKAGGFTPEAYVVGASVQRRLTADDRAKVAAVMAIANTNKGKDSVSTQSVEIPDYYPVGIDVMAAVKNPGSNDDIILQDGDRIFIPKFNSTVRVSGAVLYQNTVVYDRSKVKDYIYQAGGYKQEARRRPFVVYMNGKVAATRGGFLCKRYPKVEPGCQVIVPMKQERKGNGLANVM
;
A
#
# COMPACT_ATOMS: atom_id res chain seq x y z
N GLU A 1 17.52 9.58 18.03
CA GLU A 1 18.32 8.45 17.54
C GLU A 1 17.85 8.05 16.14
N ARG A 2 18.76 7.50 15.34
CA ARG A 2 18.44 7.00 14.01
C ARG A 2 17.95 5.55 14.05
N LEU A 3 17.25 5.13 13.01
CA LEU A 3 16.75 3.75 12.88
C LEU A 3 17.89 2.72 12.94
N SER A 4 19.00 2.98 12.24
CA SER A 4 20.19 2.11 12.25
C SER A 4 20.79 1.95 13.64
N ASP A 5 20.82 3.02 14.46
CA ASP A 5 21.35 2.98 15.82
C ASP A 5 20.52 2.08 16.74
N ILE A 6 19.18 2.19 16.64
CA ILE A 6 18.26 1.37 17.45
C ILE A 6 18.36 -0.10 17.08
N ILE A 7 18.41 -0.42 15.79
CA ILE A 7 18.57 -1.81 15.34
C ILE A 7 19.90 -2.39 15.81
N LYS A 8 20.99 -1.62 15.76
CA LYS A 8 22.30 -2.02 16.25
C LYS A 8 22.28 -2.25 17.78
N LYS A 9 21.64 -1.35 18.54
CA LYS A 9 21.48 -1.50 20.00
C LYS A 9 20.63 -2.73 20.37
N ALA A 10 19.64 -3.07 19.54
CA ALA A 10 18.81 -4.27 19.73
C ALA A 10 19.53 -5.60 19.40
N GLY A 11 20.79 -5.56 18.93
CA GLY A 11 21.56 -6.74 18.55
C GLY A 11 21.38 -7.16 17.08
N GLY A 12 20.77 -6.31 16.23
CA GLY A 12 20.57 -6.57 14.80
C GLY A 12 19.33 -7.40 14.49
N PHE A 13 19.40 -8.21 13.44
CA PHE A 13 18.28 -9.04 12.97
C PHE A 13 18.49 -10.51 13.31
N THR A 14 17.41 -11.19 13.66
CA THR A 14 17.41 -12.65 13.80
C THR A 14 17.46 -13.34 12.42
N PRO A 15 17.92 -14.59 12.33
CA PRO A 15 17.97 -15.33 11.05
C PRO A 15 16.61 -15.49 10.37
N GLU A 16 15.51 -15.46 11.13
CA GLU A 16 14.14 -15.60 10.64
C GLU A 16 13.52 -14.28 10.21
N ALA A 17 14.20 -13.16 10.45
CA ALA A 17 13.67 -11.82 10.18
C ALA A 17 13.59 -11.56 8.67
N TYR A 18 12.42 -11.18 8.18
CA TYR A 18 12.23 -10.72 6.82
C TYR A 18 12.44 -9.20 6.74
N VAL A 19 13.71 -8.79 6.70
CA VAL A 19 14.12 -7.37 6.78
C VAL A 19 13.59 -6.53 5.61
N VAL A 20 13.45 -7.13 4.41
CA VAL A 20 12.87 -6.44 3.25
C VAL A 20 11.43 -6.02 3.49
N GLY A 21 10.70 -6.78 4.31
CA GLY A 21 9.33 -6.47 4.72
C GLY A 21 9.25 -5.63 6.00
N ALA A 22 10.38 -5.27 6.59
CA ALA A 22 10.37 -4.45 7.80
C ALA A 22 9.83 -3.05 7.53
N SER A 23 9.06 -2.52 8.48
CA SER A 23 8.43 -1.20 8.39
C SER A 23 8.57 -0.42 9.69
N VAL A 24 8.56 0.89 9.57
CA VAL A 24 8.39 1.79 10.70
C VAL A 24 6.96 2.32 10.67
N GLN A 25 6.29 2.26 11.79
CA GLN A 25 4.95 2.82 11.98
C GLN A 25 5.05 4.03 12.90
N ARG A 26 4.59 5.17 12.42
CA ARG A 26 4.61 6.42 13.17
C ARG A 26 3.22 6.73 13.71
N ARG A 27 3.17 7.20 14.94
CA ARG A 27 1.93 7.59 15.59
C ARG A 27 1.39 8.86 14.93
N LEU A 28 0.11 8.86 14.58
CA LEU A 28 -0.59 10.07 14.14
C LEU A 28 -0.74 11.05 15.29
N THR A 29 -0.27 12.28 15.09
CA THR A 29 -0.52 13.38 16.03
C THR A 29 -1.99 13.82 15.96
N ALA A 30 -2.46 14.59 16.94
CA ALA A 30 -3.82 15.16 16.92
C ALA A 30 -4.05 16.03 15.66
N ASP A 31 -3.03 16.81 15.27
CA ASP A 31 -3.08 17.65 14.07
C ASP A 31 -3.14 16.81 12.78
N ASP A 32 -2.37 15.74 12.69
CA ASP A 32 -2.39 14.85 11.52
C ASP A 32 -3.74 14.14 11.40
N ARG A 33 -4.35 13.73 12.52
CA ARG A 33 -5.71 13.16 12.54
C ARG A 33 -6.74 14.17 12.03
N ALA A 34 -6.65 15.43 12.48
CA ALA A 34 -7.55 16.47 12.02
C ALA A 34 -7.41 16.72 10.51
N LYS A 35 -6.19 16.76 9.98
CA LYS A 35 -5.93 16.87 8.53
C LYS A 35 -6.48 15.69 7.75
N VAL A 36 -6.25 14.45 8.20
CA VAL A 36 -6.78 13.24 7.55
C VAL A 36 -8.31 13.25 7.58
N ALA A 37 -8.92 13.61 8.72
CA ALA A 37 -10.37 13.72 8.84
C ALA A 37 -10.95 14.77 7.87
N ALA A 38 -10.31 15.93 7.75
CA ALA A 38 -10.73 16.99 6.82
C ALA A 38 -10.65 16.52 5.35
N VAL A 39 -9.55 15.86 4.95
CA VAL A 39 -9.40 15.32 3.59
C VAL A 39 -10.46 14.24 3.31
N MET A 40 -10.75 13.37 4.26
CA MET A 40 -11.80 12.35 4.12
C MET A 40 -13.19 12.97 4.03
N ALA A 41 -13.48 14.02 4.80
CA ALA A 41 -14.73 14.75 4.72
C ALA A 41 -14.95 15.38 3.33
N ILE A 42 -13.91 16.00 2.77
CA ILE A 42 -13.95 16.57 1.41
C ILE A 42 -14.13 15.45 0.36
N ALA A 43 -13.45 14.31 0.50
CA ALA A 43 -13.61 13.19 -0.42
C ALA A 43 -15.01 12.58 -0.39
N ASN A 44 -15.67 12.59 0.78
CA ASN A 44 -17.04 12.10 0.93
C ASN A 44 -18.09 13.09 0.39
N THR A 45 -17.87 14.38 0.49
CA THR A 45 -18.78 15.39 -0.09
C THR A 45 -18.80 15.36 -1.62
N ASN A 46 -17.71 14.94 -2.25
CA ASN A 46 -17.61 14.77 -3.70
C ASN A 46 -18.26 13.46 -4.24
N LYS A 47 -18.61 12.53 -3.36
CA LYS A 47 -19.42 11.35 -3.70
C LYS A 47 -20.89 11.72 -3.49
N GLY A 48 -21.55 12.19 -4.53
CA GLY A 48 -22.94 12.69 -4.52
C GLY A 48 -23.92 12.03 -3.53
N LYS A 49 -25.01 12.71 -3.25
CA LYS A 49 -26.01 12.50 -2.18
C LYS A 49 -26.70 11.12 -2.07
N ASP A 50 -26.35 10.12 -2.89
CA ASP A 50 -27.08 8.85 -2.99
C ASP A 50 -26.41 7.64 -2.32
N SER A 51 -25.35 7.84 -1.57
CA SER A 51 -24.75 6.76 -0.77
C SER A 51 -24.51 7.23 0.67
N VAL A 52 -25.59 7.21 1.45
CA VAL A 52 -25.53 7.29 2.92
C VAL A 52 -25.02 5.91 3.41
N SER A 53 -23.77 5.62 3.20
CA SER A 53 -23.06 4.65 4.04
C SER A 53 -22.25 5.45 5.04
N THR A 54 -22.84 5.68 6.19
CA THR A 54 -22.19 6.17 7.40
C THR A 54 -21.23 5.09 7.91
N GLN A 55 -20.25 4.73 7.10
CA GLN A 55 -19.10 4.03 7.64
C GLN A 55 -18.23 5.10 8.26
N SER A 56 -18.25 5.15 9.59
CA SER A 56 -17.23 5.85 10.37
C SER A 56 -15.88 5.30 9.91
N VAL A 57 -15.15 6.08 9.12
CA VAL A 57 -13.81 5.70 8.71
C VAL A 57 -12.95 5.84 9.95
N GLU A 58 -12.65 4.72 10.58
CA GLU A 58 -11.70 4.69 11.69
C GLU A 58 -10.34 5.15 11.17
N ILE A 59 -9.88 6.30 11.65
CA ILE A 59 -8.54 6.81 11.37
C ILE A 59 -7.58 5.98 12.22
N PRO A 60 -6.64 5.24 11.63
CA PRO A 60 -5.72 4.41 12.39
C PRO A 60 -4.81 5.27 13.27
N ASP A 61 -4.39 4.73 14.41
CA ASP A 61 -3.48 5.43 15.32
C ASP A 61 -2.07 5.58 14.77
N TYR A 62 -1.70 4.72 13.84
CA TYR A 62 -0.38 4.64 13.24
C TYR A 62 -0.47 4.59 11.73
N TYR A 63 0.51 5.19 11.06
CA TYR A 63 0.69 5.08 9.62
C TYR A 63 2.06 4.51 9.29
N PRO A 64 2.20 3.68 8.22
CA PRO A 64 3.49 3.16 7.80
C PRO A 64 4.33 4.25 7.16
N VAL A 65 5.59 4.35 7.56
CA VAL A 65 6.61 5.18 6.91
C VAL A 65 7.27 4.32 5.83
N GLY A 66 7.15 4.72 4.58
CA GLY A 66 7.62 3.97 3.41
C GLY A 66 9.14 4.05 3.21
N ILE A 67 9.91 3.38 4.07
CA ILE A 67 11.37 3.34 4.04
C ILE A 67 11.87 1.93 3.69
N ASP A 68 13.16 1.82 3.41
CA ASP A 68 13.86 0.56 3.27
C ASP A 68 14.79 0.35 4.48
N VAL A 69 14.33 -0.46 5.42
CA VAL A 69 15.08 -0.73 6.67
C VAL A 69 16.42 -1.40 6.41
N MET A 70 16.50 -2.27 5.37
CA MET A 70 17.76 -2.90 4.98
C MET A 70 18.75 -1.87 4.44
N ALA A 71 18.28 -0.92 3.62
CA ALA A 71 19.09 0.17 3.10
C ALA A 71 19.57 1.10 4.22
N ALA A 72 18.71 1.42 5.20
CA ALA A 72 19.04 2.21 6.36
C ALA A 72 20.20 1.62 7.18
N VAL A 73 20.13 0.30 7.44
CA VAL A 73 21.17 -0.38 8.23
C VAL A 73 22.49 -0.54 7.45
N LYS A 74 22.42 -0.79 6.14
CA LYS A 74 23.62 -0.91 5.29
C LYS A 74 24.33 0.43 5.07
N ASN A 75 23.56 1.51 5.01
CA ASN A 75 24.07 2.87 4.75
C ASN A 75 23.55 3.83 5.83
N PRO A 76 24.14 3.81 7.04
CA PRO A 76 23.78 4.74 8.11
C PRO A 76 23.91 6.20 7.66
N GLY A 77 22.91 7.02 8.00
CA GLY A 77 22.83 8.41 7.56
C GLY A 77 22.20 8.64 6.19
N SER A 78 21.78 7.59 5.47
CA SER A 78 21.03 7.73 4.22
C SER A 78 19.60 8.25 4.45
N ASN A 79 18.88 8.55 3.35
CA ASN A 79 17.49 9.03 3.43
C ASN A 79 16.54 7.99 4.04
N ASP A 80 16.83 6.70 3.92
CA ASP A 80 16.07 5.64 4.56
C ASP A 80 16.39 5.50 6.06
N ASP A 81 17.56 5.98 6.52
CA ASP A 81 17.96 5.98 7.93
C ASP A 81 17.38 7.18 8.69
N ILE A 82 16.07 7.16 8.86
CA ILE A 82 15.30 8.24 9.45
C ILE A 82 15.60 8.42 10.94
N ILE A 83 15.41 9.66 11.42
CA ILE A 83 15.38 9.97 12.85
C ILE A 83 14.03 9.49 13.40
N LEU A 84 14.10 8.61 14.39
CA LEU A 84 12.93 8.09 15.07
C LEU A 84 12.33 9.16 16.00
N GLN A 85 11.01 9.13 16.10
CA GLN A 85 10.22 9.98 17.00
C GLN A 85 9.67 9.15 18.15
N ASP A 86 9.25 9.84 19.21
CA ASP A 86 8.59 9.18 20.33
C ASP A 86 7.30 8.49 19.88
N GLY A 87 7.15 7.22 20.29
CA GLY A 87 6.01 6.39 19.89
C GLY A 87 6.15 5.71 18.53
N ASP A 88 7.26 5.89 17.79
CA ASP A 88 7.52 5.10 16.57
C ASP A 88 7.65 3.61 16.93
N ARG A 89 7.08 2.76 16.07
CA ARG A 89 7.15 1.29 16.19
C ARG A 89 7.91 0.72 15.01
N ILE A 90 8.96 -0.04 15.29
CA ILE A 90 9.70 -0.79 14.28
C ILE A 90 9.10 -2.20 14.25
N PHE A 91 8.52 -2.57 13.10
CA PHE A 91 7.94 -3.90 12.90
C PHE A 91 8.80 -4.69 11.91
N ILE A 92 9.33 -5.82 12.36
CA ILE A 92 10.14 -6.72 11.54
C ILE A 92 9.38 -8.04 11.45
N PRO A 93 8.72 -8.33 10.30
CA PRO A 93 7.94 -9.55 10.13
C PRO A 93 8.83 -10.77 9.98
N LYS A 94 8.27 -11.95 10.23
CA LYS A 94 8.83 -13.20 9.75
C LYS A 94 8.59 -13.34 8.24
N PHE A 95 9.44 -14.12 7.58
CA PHE A 95 9.28 -14.39 6.15
C PHE A 95 7.91 -15.01 5.86
N ASN A 96 7.17 -14.40 4.93
CA ASN A 96 5.88 -14.88 4.47
C ASN A 96 5.95 -15.16 2.96
N SER A 97 5.84 -16.42 2.59
CA SER A 97 5.92 -16.88 1.20
C SER A 97 4.61 -16.74 0.43
N THR A 98 3.74 -15.82 0.78
CA THR A 98 2.45 -15.62 0.11
C THR A 98 2.31 -14.23 -0.50
N VAL A 99 1.38 -14.10 -1.45
CA VAL A 99 0.97 -12.85 -2.07
C VAL A 99 -0.54 -12.73 -1.95
N ARG A 100 -1.03 -11.62 -1.42
CA ARG A 100 -2.45 -11.33 -1.35
C ARG A 100 -2.91 -10.61 -2.62
N VAL A 101 -3.98 -11.10 -3.25
CA VAL A 101 -4.59 -10.45 -4.43
C VAL A 101 -5.98 -9.95 -4.05
N SER A 102 -6.24 -8.65 -4.29
CA SER A 102 -7.47 -7.98 -3.87
C SER A 102 -7.93 -6.88 -4.83
N GLY A 103 -9.09 -6.30 -4.54
CA GLY A 103 -9.73 -5.26 -5.36
C GLY A 103 -10.63 -5.84 -6.43
N ALA A 104 -10.61 -5.28 -7.64
CA ALA A 104 -11.48 -5.66 -8.76
C ALA A 104 -10.98 -6.92 -9.49
N VAL A 105 -10.81 -8.03 -8.75
CA VAL A 105 -10.56 -9.38 -9.25
C VAL A 105 -11.77 -10.26 -9.00
N LEU A 106 -11.94 -11.33 -9.78
CA LEU A 106 -13.10 -12.21 -9.64
C LEU A 106 -13.14 -12.88 -8.26
N TYR A 107 -12.00 -13.35 -7.78
CA TYR A 107 -11.90 -13.99 -6.46
C TYR A 107 -10.69 -13.44 -5.71
N GLN A 108 -10.93 -12.67 -4.63
CA GLN A 108 -9.86 -12.19 -3.78
C GLN A 108 -9.32 -13.34 -2.94
N ASN A 109 -8.01 -13.59 -3.04
CA ASN A 109 -7.37 -14.71 -2.35
C ASN A 109 -5.93 -14.38 -1.95
N THR A 110 -5.33 -15.33 -1.23
CA THR A 110 -3.91 -15.32 -0.90
C THR A 110 -3.28 -16.56 -1.54
N VAL A 111 -2.26 -16.37 -2.36
CA VAL A 111 -1.60 -17.41 -3.13
C VAL A 111 -0.13 -17.51 -2.75
N VAL A 112 0.51 -18.63 -3.04
CA VAL A 112 1.92 -18.84 -2.76
C VAL A 112 2.77 -17.96 -3.69
N TYR A 113 3.82 -17.36 -3.14
CA TYR A 113 4.79 -16.61 -3.93
C TYR A 113 5.70 -17.56 -4.72
N ASP A 114 5.62 -17.50 -6.04
CA ASP A 114 6.36 -18.36 -6.99
C ASP A 114 7.25 -17.56 -7.96
N ARG A 115 7.52 -16.29 -7.64
CA ARG A 115 8.27 -15.34 -8.49
C ARG A 115 7.57 -14.96 -9.80
N SER A 116 6.31 -15.28 -9.96
CA SER A 116 5.50 -14.89 -11.11
C SER A 116 5.32 -13.38 -11.23
N LYS A 117 4.82 -12.93 -12.38
CA LYS A 117 4.53 -11.52 -12.64
C LYS A 117 3.17 -11.14 -12.05
N VAL A 118 2.93 -9.85 -11.82
CA VAL A 118 1.65 -9.31 -11.33
C VAL A 118 0.44 -9.87 -12.08
N LYS A 119 0.54 -10.03 -13.40
CA LYS A 119 -0.56 -10.58 -14.21
C LYS A 119 -0.92 -12.00 -13.84
N ASP A 120 0.09 -12.83 -13.58
CA ASP A 120 -0.11 -14.25 -13.31
C ASP A 120 -0.83 -14.43 -11.96
N TYR A 121 -0.45 -13.63 -10.94
CA TYR A 121 -1.18 -13.58 -9.67
C TYR A 121 -2.63 -13.12 -9.82
N ILE A 122 -2.90 -12.15 -10.69
CA ILE A 122 -4.28 -11.72 -10.99
C ILE A 122 -5.05 -12.84 -11.69
N TYR A 123 -4.43 -13.61 -12.59
CA TYR A 123 -5.06 -14.76 -13.21
C TYR A 123 -5.34 -15.88 -12.20
N GLN A 124 -4.45 -16.13 -11.24
CA GLN A 124 -4.70 -17.05 -10.12
C GLN A 124 -5.88 -16.61 -9.22
N ALA A 125 -6.21 -15.32 -9.24
CA ALA A 125 -7.39 -14.73 -8.59
C ALA A 125 -8.64 -14.71 -9.52
N GLY A 126 -8.65 -15.51 -10.59
CA GLY A 126 -9.73 -15.60 -11.57
C GLY A 126 -9.71 -14.51 -12.63
N GLY A 127 -8.74 -13.58 -12.61
CA GLY A 127 -8.64 -12.48 -13.57
C GLY A 127 -9.34 -11.19 -13.10
N TYR A 128 -9.48 -10.27 -14.03
CA TYR A 128 -10.05 -8.94 -13.80
C TYR A 128 -11.58 -8.98 -13.88
N LYS A 129 -12.26 -8.30 -12.96
CA LYS A 129 -13.67 -7.96 -13.11
C LYS A 129 -13.89 -6.97 -14.28
N GLN A 130 -15.13 -6.84 -14.74
CA GLN A 130 -15.48 -5.95 -15.86
C GLN A 130 -15.21 -4.49 -15.53
N GLU A 131 -15.48 -4.07 -14.30
CA GLU A 131 -15.22 -2.73 -13.76
C GLU A 131 -13.77 -2.49 -13.36
N ALA A 132 -12.87 -3.46 -13.57
CA ALA A 132 -11.48 -3.34 -13.17
C ALA A 132 -10.71 -2.32 -14.02
N ARG A 133 -9.97 -1.44 -13.37
CA ARG A 133 -8.92 -0.64 -14.02
C ARG A 133 -7.68 -1.50 -14.16
N ARG A 134 -7.32 -1.90 -15.37
CA ARG A 134 -6.17 -2.78 -15.67
C ARG A 134 -4.81 -2.10 -15.47
N ARG A 135 -4.65 -1.45 -14.30
CA ARG A 135 -3.43 -0.82 -13.80
C ARG A 135 -3.27 -1.18 -12.33
N PRO A 136 -2.94 -2.45 -12.03
CA PRO A 136 -2.71 -2.87 -10.65
C PRO A 136 -1.52 -2.14 -10.05
N PHE A 137 -1.51 -2.08 -8.73
CA PHE A 137 -0.37 -1.63 -7.93
C PHE A 137 -0.04 -2.66 -6.87
N VAL A 138 1.18 -2.61 -6.38
CA VAL A 138 1.68 -3.52 -5.34
C VAL A 138 1.97 -2.70 -4.09
N VAL A 139 1.44 -3.16 -2.98
CA VAL A 139 1.76 -2.65 -1.64
C VAL A 139 2.72 -3.66 -1.00
N TYR A 140 3.93 -3.21 -0.70
CA TYR A 140 4.94 -4.02 -0.05
C TYR A 140 4.75 -4.03 1.47
N MET A 141 5.30 -5.04 2.15
CA MET A 141 5.20 -5.16 3.61
C MET A 141 5.80 -3.96 4.34
N ASN A 142 6.81 -3.31 3.75
CA ASN A 142 7.43 -2.09 4.30
C ASN A 142 6.61 -0.81 4.08
N GLY A 143 5.37 -0.90 3.59
CA GLY A 143 4.49 0.24 3.33
C GLY A 143 4.75 0.99 2.02
N LYS A 144 5.82 0.65 1.27
CA LYS A 144 6.04 1.23 -0.06
C LYS A 144 4.98 0.76 -1.04
N VAL A 145 4.61 1.62 -1.99
CA VAL A 145 3.63 1.32 -3.05
C VAL A 145 4.27 1.51 -4.41
N ALA A 146 4.16 0.51 -5.27
CA ALA A 146 4.61 0.59 -6.64
C ALA A 146 3.42 0.41 -7.60
N ALA A 147 3.20 1.39 -8.48
CA ALA A 147 2.12 1.40 -9.44
C ALA A 147 2.59 0.96 -10.84
N THR A 148 1.67 0.40 -11.62
CA THR A 148 1.89 0.13 -13.04
C THR A 148 2.16 1.44 -13.79
N ARG A 149 3.29 1.53 -14.47
CA ARG A 149 3.73 2.68 -15.28
C ARG A 149 3.54 2.40 -16.77
N GLY A 150 3.61 3.46 -17.59
CA GLY A 150 3.56 3.38 -19.05
C GLY A 150 2.17 3.59 -19.65
N GLY A 151 2.13 3.71 -21.00
CA GLY A 151 0.94 3.98 -21.79
C GLY A 151 0.15 2.74 -22.21
N PHE A 152 -0.65 2.89 -23.28
CA PHE A 152 -1.49 1.82 -23.82
C PHE A 152 -0.64 0.67 -24.42
N LEU A 153 0.43 0.98 -25.11
CA LEU A 153 1.26 0.01 -25.85
C LEU A 153 2.27 -0.72 -24.95
N CYS A 154 2.84 -0.03 -23.95
CA CYS A 154 3.86 -0.60 -23.05
C CYS A 154 3.52 -0.36 -21.59
N LYS A 155 3.01 -1.38 -20.92
CA LYS A 155 2.78 -1.37 -19.48
C LYS A 155 3.95 -2.03 -18.75
N ARG A 156 4.58 -1.30 -17.84
CA ARG A 156 5.60 -1.82 -16.93
C ARG A 156 4.96 -2.09 -15.56
N TYR A 157 4.80 -3.34 -15.25
CA TYR A 157 4.25 -3.79 -13.97
C TYR A 157 5.31 -3.73 -12.86
N PRO A 158 4.93 -3.43 -11.62
CA PRO A 158 5.84 -3.52 -10.49
C PRO A 158 6.29 -4.97 -10.24
N LYS A 159 7.43 -5.13 -9.58
CA LYS A 159 7.91 -6.43 -9.12
C LYS A 159 7.04 -6.91 -7.96
N VAL A 160 6.72 -8.19 -7.95
CA VAL A 160 6.05 -8.85 -6.82
C VAL A 160 7.12 -9.37 -5.86
N GLU A 161 6.89 -9.22 -4.57
CA GLU A 161 7.77 -9.69 -3.50
C GLU A 161 6.97 -10.52 -2.49
N PRO A 162 7.61 -11.43 -1.75
CA PRO A 162 6.94 -12.20 -0.72
C PRO A 162 6.23 -11.31 0.30
N GLY A 163 5.02 -11.70 0.71
CA GLY A 163 4.22 -10.96 1.67
C GLY A 163 3.53 -9.70 1.14
N CYS A 164 3.74 -9.33 -0.13
CA CYS A 164 3.10 -8.15 -0.68
C CYS A 164 1.62 -8.36 -1.02
N GLN A 165 0.92 -7.24 -1.25
CA GLN A 165 -0.46 -7.23 -1.73
C GLN A 165 -0.55 -6.63 -3.14
N VAL A 166 -1.10 -7.39 -4.07
CA VAL A 166 -1.44 -6.93 -5.42
C VAL A 166 -2.87 -6.40 -5.38
N ILE A 167 -3.07 -5.13 -5.70
CA ILE A 167 -4.38 -4.48 -5.66
C ILE A 167 -4.78 -4.05 -7.07
N VAL A 168 -5.96 -4.49 -7.49
CA VAL A 168 -6.58 -4.09 -8.75
C VAL A 168 -7.63 -3.02 -8.46
N PRO A 169 -7.43 -1.76 -8.86
CA PRO A 169 -8.41 -0.70 -8.62
C PRO A 169 -9.63 -0.84 -9.53
N MET A 170 -10.77 -0.29 -9.10
CA MET A 170 -11.95 -0.14 -9.94
C MET A 170 -11.80 1.06 -10.88
N LYS A 171 -12.52 1.03 -12.01
CA LYS A 171 -12.72 2.21 -12.84
C LYS A 171 -13.58 3.21 -12.06
N GLN A 172 -13.19 4.46 -12.05
CA GLN A 172 -14.09 5.51 -11.59
C GLN A 172 -15.17 5.71 -12.65
N GLU A 173 -16.43 5.67 -12.26
CA GLU A 173 -17.52 6.09 -13.12
C GLU A 173 -17.31 7.58 -13.45
N ARG A 174 -17.04 7.87 -14.73
CA ARG A 174 -17.15 9.25 -15.21
C ARG A 174 -18.62 9.59 -15.16
N LYS A 175 -19.06 10.44 -14.23
CA LYS A 175 -20.34 11.14 -14.36
C LYS A 175 -20.27 11.90 -15.69
N GLY A 176 -20.94 11.36 -16.71
CA GLY A 176 -21.11 12.05 -17.97
C GLY A 176 -21.81 13.37 -17.67
N ASN A 177 -21.21 14.51 -17.99
CA ASN A 177 -21.94 15.74 -18.20
C ASN A 177 -22.85 15.47 -19.39
N GLY A 178 -24.07 15.00 -19.12
CA GLY A 178 -25.13 15.01 -20.06
C GLY A 178 -25.45 16.47 -20.36
N LEU A 179 -24.85 17.01 -21.41
CA LEU A 179 -25.41 18.13 -22.11
C LEU A 179 -26.76 17.64 -22.66
N ALA A 180 -27.80 17.92 -21.89
CA ALA A 180 -29.15 17.76 -22.35
C ALA A 180 -29.28 18.55 -23.65
N ASN A 181 -29.57 17.87 -24.75
CA ASN A 181 -30.06 18.48 -25.97
C ASN A 181 -31.34 19.26 -25.62
N VAL A 182 -31.22 20.55 -25.64
CA VAL A 182 -32.37 21.43 -25.80
C VAL A 182 -32.65 21.49 -27.32
N MET A 183 -33.71 20.88 -27.71
CA MET A 183 -34.52 21.24 -28.88
C MET A 183 -35.93 21.35 -28.44
#